data_ac59abb856aa8aa22092714bda553753
#
_entry.id   ac59abb856aa8aa22092714bda553753
#
_cell.length_a   1.000
_cell.length_b   1.000
_cell.length_c   1.000
_cell.angle_alpha   90.00
_cell.angle_beta   90.00
_cell.angle_gamma   90.00
#
_symmetry.space_group_name_H-M   'P 1'
#
loop_
_entity.id
_entity.type
_entity.pdbx_description
1 polymer ?
#
loop_
_entity_poly.entity_id
_entity_poly.type
_entity_poly.pdbx_seq_one_letter_code
_entity_poly.pdbx_strand_id
1 'polypeptide(L)'
;MPFTAPRKYWDLYDENAIPLSPVPNIPEGICRYALHNSGEFNGYLEGDERASLDKSVSEVYARKLRHAYFACISYIDAQVGKIIDELERLGEADNTIMVVWGDHGWHLGDQRVWGK
;
A
#
# COMPACT_ATOMS: atom_id res chain seq x y z
N MET A 1 -9.63 5.18 1.73
CA MET A 1 -10.14 4.52 0.51
C MET A 1 -9.64 3.07 0.52
N PRO A 2 -10.46 2.08 0.18
CA PRO A 2 -10.00 0.70 0.03
C PRO A 2 -8.97 0.62 -1.09
N PHE A 3 -8.06 -0.36 -1.02
CA PHE A 3 -7.09 -0.60 -2.08
C PHE A 3 -7.81 -1.16 -3.30
N THR A 4 -8.14 -0.30 -4.25
CA THR A 4 -8.91 -0.64 -5.44
C THR A 4 -8.15 -0.20 -6.69
N ALA A 5 -7.86 -1.14 -7.56
CA ALA A 5 -7.22 -0.93 -8.86
C ALA A 5 -7.93 -1.74 -9.95
N PRO A 6 -7.87 -1.33 -11.22
CA PRO A 6 -8.35 -2.16 -12.32
C PRO A 6 -7.64 -3.52 -12.35
N ARG A 7 -8.40 -4.58 -12.69
CA ARG A 7 -7.95 -5.96 -12.66
C ARG A 7 -6.61 -6.21 -13.34
N LYS A 8 -6.35 -5.54 -14.47
CA LYS A 8 -5.09 -5.69 -15.21
C LYS A 8 -3.83 -5.38 -14.39
N TYR A 9 -3.93 -4.54 -13.34
CA TYR A 9 -2.81 -4.25 -12.44
C TYR A 9 -2.71 -5.25 -11.29
N TRP A 10 -3.84 -5.84 -10.89
CA TRP A 10 -3.86 -6.99 -10.00
C TRP A 10 -3.17 -8.19 -10.64
N ASP A 11 -3.52 -8.49 -11.88
CA ASP A 11 -3.01 -9.66 -12.62
C ASP A 11 -1.50 -9.57 -12.95
N LEU A 12 -0.82 -8.44 -12.63
CA LEU A 12 0.65 -8.31 -12.76
C LEU A 12 1.42 -9.10 -11.71
N TYR A 13 0.78 -9.49 -10.62
CA TYR A 13 1.44 -10.10 -9.46
C TYR A 13 0.87 -11.47 -9.15
N ASP A 14 1.74 -12.42 -8.80
CA ASP A 14 1.33 -13.67 -8.16
C ASP A 14 1.18 -13.40 -6.65
N GLU A 15 -0.04 -13.58 -6.13
CA GLU A 15 -0.35 -13.38 -4.71
C GLU A 15 0.54 -14.22 -3.80
N ASN A 16 0.90 -15.44 -4.20
CA ASN A 16 1.77 -16.31 -3.41
C ASN A 16 3.22 -15.80 -3.35
N ALA A 17 3.65 -15.03 -4.34
CA ALA A 17 4.97 -14.42 -4.40
C ALA A 17 5.04 -13.06 -3.67
N ILE A 18 3.90 -12.49 -3.25
CA ILE A 18 3.89 -11.23 -2.51
C ILE A 18 4.60 -11.40 -1.16
N PRO A 19 5.67 -10.63 -0.89
CA PRO A 19 6.38 -10.73 0.38
C PRO A 19 5.52 -10.25 1.55
N LEU A 20 5.64 -10.91 2.68
CA LEU A 20 5.11 -10.42 3.96
C LEU A 20 6.00 -9.31 4.51
N SER A 21 5.52 -8.61 5.56
CA SER A 21 6.34 -7.62 6.27
C SER A 21 7.63 -8.25 6.78
N PRO A 22 8.80 -7.63 6.55
CA PRO A 22 10.07 -8.10 7.11
C PRO A 22 10.17 -7.83 8.63
N VAL A 23 9.33 -6.97 9.18
CA VAL A 23 9.31 -6.55 10.60
C VAL A 23 7.91 -6.66 11.20
N PRO A 24 7.30 -7.87 11.22
CA PRO A 24 5.89 -8.03 11.58
C PRO A 24 5.60 -7.86 13.08
N ASN A 25 6.63 -7.89 13.92
CA ASN A 25 6.48 -7.87 15.37
C ASN A 25 6.70 -6.47 15.93
N ILE A 26 5.92 -6.14 16.96
CA ILE A 26 6.13 -4.91 17.75
C ILE A 26 7.46 -5.06 18.51
N PRO A 27 8.39 -4.08 18.40
CA PRO A 27 9.64 -4.12 19.12
C PRO A 27 9.42 -4.14 20.64
N GLU A 28 10.27 -4.89 21.36
CA GLU A 28 10.25 -4.91 22.81
C GLU A 28 10.56 -3.50 23.36
N GLY A 29 9.83 -3.11 24.41
CA GLY A 29 10.04 -1.82 25.08
C GLY A 29 9.49 -0.60 24.36
N ILE A 30 8.87 -0.75 23.18
CA ILE A 30 8.24 0.38 22.51
C ILE A 30 7.06 0.93 23.31
N CYS A 31 6.94 2.24 23.36
CA CYS A 31 5.76 2.89 23.91
C CYS A 31 4.55 2.64 22.99
N ARG A 32 3.49 2.01 23.50
CA ARG A 32 2.29 1.71 22.70
C ARG A 32 1.60 2.95 22.12
N TYR A 33 1.79 4.12 22.71
CA TYR A 33 1.27 5.38 22.16
C TYR A 33 1.98 5.83 20.88
N ALA A 34 3.13 5.24 20.55
CA ALA A 34 3.81 5.45 19.26
C ALA A 34 3.20 4.62 18.12
N LEU A 35 2.29 3.70 18.44
CA LEU A 35 1.61 2.81 17.50
C LEU A 35 0.12 3.17 17.45
N HIS A 36 -0.48 3.08 16.28
CA HIS A 36 -1.92 3.26 16.15
C HIS A 36 -2.65 1.90 15.95
N ASN A 37 -3.94 1.88 16.21
CA ASN A 37 -4.76 0.67 16.19
C ASN A 37 -5.30 0.28 14.81
N SER A 38 -4.81 0.89 13.73
CA SER A 38 -5.27 0.65 12.35
C SER A 38 -6.80 0.90 12.16
N GLY A 39 -7.37 1.86 12.88
CA GLY A 39 -8.82 2.10 12.88
C GLY A 39 -9.36 2.48 11.50
N GLU A 40 -8.67 3.36 10.78
CA GLU A 40 -9.03 3.74 9.41
C GLU A 40 -9.02 2.51 8.48
N PHE A 41 -7.95 1.72 8.52
CA PHE A 41 -7.83 0.50 7.73
C PHE A 41 -9.00 -0.46 8.01
N ASN A 42 -9.32 -0.70 9.28
CA ASN A 42 -10.42 -1.56 9.69
C ASN A 42 -11.80 -1.02 9.27
N GLY A 43 -11.92 0.27 9.04
CA GLY A 43 -13.15 0.91 8.56
C GLY A 43 -13.49 0.62 7.10
N TYR A 44 -12.50 0.19 6.31
CA TYR A 44 -12.70 -0.14 4.89
C TYR A 44 -13.10 -1.59 4.63
N LEU A 45 -13.15 -2.42 5.65
CA LEU A 45 -13.32 -3.87 5.52
C LEU A 45 -14.73 -4.29 5.92
N GLU A 46 -15.40 -5.00 5.03
CA GLU A 46 -16.66 -5.67 5.31
C GLU A 46 -16.42 -7.17 5.53
N GLY A 47 -16.51 -7.61 6.78
CA GLY A 47 -16.59 -9.04 7.13
C GLY A 47 -15.28 -9.83 7.23
N ASP A 48 -14.16 -9.28 6.85
CA ASP A 48 -12.85 -9.93 6.91
C ASP A 48 -12.14 -9.75 8.27
N GLU A 49 -10.90 -10.24 8.36
CA GLU A 49 -10.09 -10.09 9.56
C GLU A 49 -9.78 -8.61 9.86
N ARG A 50 -9.73 -8.28 11.14
CA ARG A 50 -9.38 -6.92 11.58
C ARG A 50 -7.95 -6.87 12.11
N ALA A 51 -7.24 -5.82 11.72
CA ALA A 51 -5.92 -5.53 12.24
C ALA A 51 -6.00 -5.02 13.69
N SER A 52 -5.11 -5.49 14.54
CA SER A 52 -4.93 -4.98 15.90
C SER A 52 -3.48 -5.13 16.34
N LEU A 53 -3.09 -4.35 17.36
CA LEU A 53 -1.76 -4.48 17.97
C LEU A 53 -1.60 -5.77 18.79
N ASP A 54 -2.71 -6.40 19.18
CA ASP A 54 -2.68 -7.58 20.04
C ASP A 54 -2.69 -8.89 19.25
N LYS A 55 -3.18 -8.86 18.00
CA LYS A 55 -3.28 -10.03 17.14
C LYS A 55 -2.91 -9.69 15.70
N SER A 56 -1.98 -10.45 15.14
CA SER A 56 -1.66 -10.37 13.71
C SER A 56 -2.83 -10.89 12.87
N VAL A 57 -3.04 -10.33 11.70
CA VAL A 57 -3.90 -10.94 10.68
C VAL A 57 -3.23 -12.20 10.12
N SER A 58 -4.00 -13.08 9.49
CA SER A 58 -3.43 -14.27 8.85
C SER A 58 -2.49 -13.89 7.71
N GLU A 59 -1.52 -14.76 7.42
CA GLU A 59 -0.59 -14.53 6.28
C GLU A 59 -1.33 -14.45 4.95
N VAL A 60 -2.36 -15.26 4.76
CA VAL A 60 -3.20 -15.24 3.55
C VAL A 60 -3.84 -13.86 3.38
N TYR A 61 -4.44 -13.34 4.43
CA TYR A 61 -5.07 -12.03 4.40
C TYR A 61 -4.04 -10.91 4.22
N ALA A 62 -2.89 -10.99 4.90
CA ALA A 62 -1.79 -10.06 4.75
C ALA A 62 -1.26 -9.99 3.31
N ARG A 63 -1.08 -11.15 2.64
CA ARG A 63 -0.66 -11.20 1.23
C ARG A 63 -1.68 -10.55 0.31
N LYS A 64 -2.97 -10.88 0.49
CA LYS A 64 -4.07 -10.29 -0.28
C LYS A 64 -4.09 -8.76 -0.19
N LEU A 65 -3.92 -8.22 1.02
CA LEU A 65 -3.89 -6.77 1.25
C LEU A 65 -2.68 -6.09 0.60
N ARG A 66 -1.50 -6.68 0.74
CA ARG A 66 -0.27 -6.19 0.11
C ARG A 66 -0.36 -6.28 -1.41
N HIS A 67 -0.94 -7.35 -1.94
CA HIS A 67 -1.21 -7.52 -3.37
C HIS A 67 -2.10 -6.37 -3.89
N ALA A 68 -3.20 -6.07 -3.20
CA ALA A 68 -4.08 -4.96 -3.55
C ALA A 68 -3.34 -3.61 -3.56
N TYR A 69 -2.46 -3.38 -2.58
CA TYR A 69 -1.63 -2.17 -2.51
C TYR A 69 -0.63 -2.09 -3.68
N PHE A 70 0.05 -3.19 -4.02
CA PHE A 70 0.97 -3.26 -5.16
C PHE A 70 0.23 -2.95 -6.48
N ALA A 71 -0.97 -3.50 -6.65
CA ALA A 71 -1.82 -3.21 -7.81
C ALA A 71 -2.18 -1.71 -7.88
N CYS A 72 -2.47 -1.08 -6.73
CA CYS A 72 -2.71 0.37 -6.68
C CYS A 72 -1.48 1.18 -7.07
N ILE A 73 -0.28 0.79 -6.60
CA ILE A 73 0.98 1.45 -6.99
C ILE A 73 1.16 1.38 -8.50
N SER A 74 1.05 0.19 -9.10
CA SER A 74 1.19 0.01 -10.54
C SER A 74 0.14 0.77 -11.34
N TYR A 75 -1.07 0.91 -10.79
CA TYR A 75 -2.10 1.73 -11.42
C TYR A 75 -1.73 3.22 -11.44
N ILE A 76 -1.27 3.76 -10.31
CA ILE A 76 -0.84 5.16 -10.22
C ILE A 76 0.39 5.41 -11.09
N ASP A 77 1.38 4.52 -11.05
CA ASP A 77 2.56 4.58 -11.92
C ASP A 77 2.18 4.72 -13.40
N ALA A 78 1.25 3.88 -13.85
CA ALA A 78 0.74 3.96 -15.23
C ALA A 78 -0.04 5.26 -15.54
N GLN A 79 -0.64 5.94 -14.54
CA GLN A 79 -1.25 7.25 -14.77
C GLN A 79 -0.18 8.35 -14.86
N VAL A 80 0.84 8.29 -14.01
CA VAL A 80 1.99 9.21 -14.06
C VAL A 80 2.72 9.06 -15.40
N GLY A 81 2.95 7.82 -15.85
CA GLY A 81 3.55 7.55 -17.16
C GLY A 81 2.85 8.26 -18.31
N LYS A 82 1.51 8.23 -18.34
CA LYS A 82 0.73 8.94 -19.40
C LYS A 82 0.97 10.46 -19.42
N ILE A 83 1.18 11.04 -18.25
CA ILE A 83 1.47 12.48 -18.16
C ILE A 83 2.87 12.75 -18.71
N ILE A 84 3.83 11.90 -18.36
CA ILE A 84 5.21 12.01 -18.84
C ILE A 84 5.28 11.83 -20.36
N ASP A 85 4.64 10.76 -20.87
CA ASP A 85 4.57 10.49 -22.31
C ASP A 85 3.96 11.68 -23.09
N GLU A 86 2.94 12.33 -22.52
CA GLU A 86 2.31 13.47 -23.16
C GLU A 86 3.22 14.72 -23.14
N LEU A 87 3.96 14.97 -22.08
CA LEU A 87 4.97 16.03 -22.02
C LEU A 87 6.07 15.82 -23.06
N GLU A 88 6.54 14.58 -23.22
CA GLU A 88 7.53 14.23 -24.25
C GLU A 88 6.96 14.43 -25.65
N ARG A 89 5.73 13.96 -25.91
CA ARG A 89 5.03 14.11 -27.19
C ARG A 89 4.85 15.58 -27.60
N LEU A 90 4.64 16.46 -26.62
CA LEU A 90 4.49 17.91 -26.85
C LEU A 90 5.82 18.66 -26.97
N GLY A 91 6.95 18.01 -26.68
CA GLY A 91 8.28 18.64 -26.65
C GLY A 91 8.50 19.54 -25.45
N GLU A 92 7.72 19.36 -24.38
CA GLU A 92 7.76 20.20 -23.18
C GLU A 92 8.56 19.56 -22.02
N ALA A 93 9.01 18.30 -22.18
CA ALA A 93 9.70 17.57 -21.12
C ALA A 93 10.99 18.27 -20.66
N ASP A 94 11.80 18.78 -21.58
CA ASP A 94 13.07 19.46 -21.28
C ASP A 94 12.86 20.81 -20.59
N ASN A 95 11.68 21.38 -20.69
CA ASN A 95 11.33 22.68 -20.10
C ASN A 95 10.40 22.54 -18.87
N THR A 96 10.19 21.34 -18.39
CA THR A 96 9.26 21.02 -17.28
C THR A 96 10.00 20.32 -16.15
N ILE A 97 9.88 20.84 -14.93
CA ILE A 97 10.33 20.16 -13.72
C ILE A 97 9.19 19.29 -13.20
N MET A 98 9.41 17.97 -13.13
CA MET A 98 8.44 17.04 -12.58
C MET A 98 8.77 16.72 -11.12
N VAL A 99 7.79 16.87 -10.23
CA VAL A 99 7.92 16.52 -8.83
C VAL A 99 6.85 15.51 -8.47
N VAL A 100 7.26 14.33 -8.02
CA VAL A 100 6.36 13.30 -7.46
C VAL A 100 6.47 13.32 -5.95
N TRP A 101 5.35 13.51 -5.29
CA TRP A 101 5.29 13.58 -3.84
C TRP A 101 4.16 12.70 -3.30
N GLY A 102 4.49 11.81 -2.36
CA GLY A 102 3.51 11.11 -1.54
C GLY A 102 3.26 11.88 -0.25
N ASP A 103 2.00 12.12 0.11
CA ASP A 103 1.60 12.77 1.37
C ASP A 103 1.85 11.86 2.57
N HIS A 104 1.65 10.54 2.42
CA HIS A 104 1.95 9.47 3.37
C HIS A 104 1.94 8.12 2.65
N GLY A 105 2.32 7.07 3.37
CA GLY A 105 2.20 5.69 2.93
C GLY A 105 1.32 4.86 3.86
N TRP A 106 1.46 3.52 3.78
CA TRP A 106 0.80 2.54 4.64
C TRP A 106 1.85 1.59 5.20
N HIS A 107 1.69 1.19 6.46
CA HIS A 107 2.62 0.27 7.13
C HIS A 107 2.53 -1.17 6.62
N LEU A 108 1.37 -1.60 6.17
CA LEU A 108 1.12 -2.91 5.53
C LEU A 108 1.61 -4.11 6.35
N GLY A 109 1.42 -4.06 7.67
CA GLY A 109 1.74 -5.14 8.59
C GLY A 109 3.08 -4.99 9.33
N ASP A 110 3.86 -3.95 9.04
CA ASP A 110 5.05 -3.64 9.83
C ASP A 110 4.63 -3.34 11.28
N GLN A 111 5.26 -4.03 12.23
CA GLN A 111 4.98 -3.86 13.66
C GLN A 111 3.47 -4.02 14.03
N ARG A 112 2.74 -4.85 13.29
CA ARG A 112 1.28 -5.05 13.37
C ARG A 112 0.44 -3.83 13.00
N VAL A 113 1.04 -2.78 12.47
CA VAL A 113 0.34 -1.58 12.00
C VAL A 113 -0.02 -1.74 10.53
N TRP A 114 -1.27 -1.47 10.16
CA TRP A 114 -1.75 -1.62 8.79
C TRP A 114 -2.11 -0.29 8.14
N GLY A 115 -2.47 0.68 8.93
CA GLY A 115 -2.83 2.01 8.46
C GLY A 115 -1.62 2.95 8.30
N LYS A 116 -1.92 4.21 8.33
CA LYS A 116 -1.01 5.36 8.26
C LYS A 116 -1.13 6.19 9.53
#